data_8acd76108b6800b146efdc07a69e5454
#
_entry.id   8acd76108b6800b146efdc07a69e5454
#
_cell.length_a   1.000
_cell.length_b   1.000
_cell.length_c   1.000
_cell.angle_alpha   90.00
_cell.angle_beta   90.00
_cell.angle_gamma   90.00
#
_symmetry.space_group_name_H-M   'P 1'
#
loop_
_entity.id
_entity.type
_entity.pdbx_description
1 polymer ?
#
loop_
_entity_poly.entity_id
_entity_poly.type
_entity_poly.pdbx_seq_one_letter_code
_entity_poly.pdbx_strand_id
1 'polypeptide(L)'
;MIDLRDLRENPERYRDSQRARGADVDLIDRIIEADESRRSRLQDFESLRAEQKTVSASVGRASQQDRPTVLARARELAVHVKEAEAAASAAASILDDLAHQLANLIEGAPPGGEEDYVVVRHEGPEPRDFAAEGFEPADHLALGEALDIIDTRRGAKVSGSRFYFLKGAGMRLELALMTAALDLALAHGFTPMTTPTLVTPQVMGGTGFLGAQITKIGRASCRERV
;
A
#
# COMPACT_ATOMS: atom_id res chain seq x y z
N MET A 1 -1.74 1.79 -5.87
CA MET A 1 -1.61 3.26 -6.04
C MET A 1 -2.92 3.77 -6.62
N ILE A 2 -3.50 4.80 -6.04
CA ILE A 2 -4.80 5.36 -6.45
C ILE A 2 -4.58 6.28 -7.67
N ASP A 3 -5.44 6.18 -8.67
CA ASP A 3 -5.47 7.12 -9.78
C ASP A 3 -6.22 8.39 -9.34
N LEU A 4 -5.46 9.47 -9.14
CA LEU A 4 -6.02 10.77 -8.71
C LEU A 4 -6.93 11.41 -9.78
N ARG A 5 -6.75 11.04 -11.06
CA ARG A 5 -7.63 11.52 -12.11
C ARG A 5 -8.98 10.84 -12.03
N ASP A 6 -9.00 9.51 -11.91
CA ASP A 6 -10.23 8.74 -11.71
C ASP A 6 -10.96 9.17 -10.42
N LEU A 7 -10.22 9.42 -9.34
CA LEU A 7 -10.79 9.90 -8.08
C LEU A 7 -11.52 11.25 -8.25
N ARG A 8 -10.96 12.19 -9.02
CA ARG A 8 -11.61 13.48 -9.31
C ARG A 8 -12.84 13.33 -10.20
N GLU A 9 -12.76 12.46 -11.21
CA GLU A 9 -13.84 12.24 -12.17
C GLU A 9 -15.00 11.43 -11.54
N ASN A 10 -14.70 10.53 -10.61
CA ASN A 10 -15.64 9.58 -10.01
C ASN A 10 -15.56 9.53 -8.47
N PRO A 11 -15.68 10.64 -7.72
CA PRO A 11 -15.45 10.66 -6.28
C PRO A 11 -16.44 9.79 -5.49
N GLU A 12 -17.69 9.64 -5.95
CA GLU A 12 -18.70 8.81 -5.27
C GLU A 12 -18.31 7.33 -5.25
N ARG A 13 -17.69 6.82 -6.29
CA ARG A 13 -17.18 5.45 -6.35
C ARG A 13 -16.17 5.16 -5.22
N TYR A 14 -15.32 6.13 -4.92
CA TYR A 14 -14.35 6.03 -3.83
C TYR A 14 -15.03 6.19 -2.45
N ARG A 15 -16.01 7.09 -2.32
CA ARG A 15 -16.80 7.24 -1.09
C ARG A 15 -17.59 5.97 -0.79
N ASP A 16 -18.19 5.32 -1.79
CA ASP A 16 -18.89 4.05 -1.63
C ASP A 16 -17.94 2.93 -1.18
N SER A 17 -16.73 2.87 -1.76
CA SER A 17 -15.70 1.95 -1.31
C SER A 17 -15.30 2.17 0.14
N GLN A 18 -15.16 3.44 0.58
CA GLN A 18 -14.87 3.78 1.98
C GLN A 18 -16.04 3.40 2.91
N ARG A 19 -17.27 3.67 2.51
CA ARG A 19 -18.48 3.25 3.26
C ARG A 19 -18.53 1.73 3.43
N ALA A 20 -18.30 0.98 2.36
CA ALA A 20 -18.28 -0.50 2.39
C ALA A 20 -17.18 -1.05 3.32
N ARG A 21 -16.08 -0.32 3.50
CA ARG A 21 -15.00 -0.68 4.42
C ARG A 21 -15.19 -0.20 5.85
N GLY A 22 -16.23 0.60 6.12
CA GLY A 22 -16.39 1.31 7.41
C GLY A 22 -15.23 2.30 7.67
N ALA A 23 -14.63 2.84 6.61
CA ALA A 23 -13.50 3.76 6.68
C ALA A 23 -13.95 5.22 6.54
N ASP A 24 -13.02 6.16 6.75
CA ASP A 24 -13.27 7.60 6.68
C ASP A 24 -13.63 8.04 5.26
N VAL A 25 -14.89 8.47 5.08
CA VAL A 25 -15.42 8.95 3.79
C VAL A 25 -14.90 10.36 3.47
N ASP A 26 -14.69 11.20 4.49
CA ASP A 26 -14.23 12.59 4.33
C ASP A 26 -12.79 12.66 3.83
N LEU A 27 -12.06 11.54 3.92
CA LEU A 27 -10.71 11.42 3.34
C LEU A 27 -10.72 11.73 1.83
N ILE A 28 -11.80 11.39 1.11
CA ILE A 28 -11.91 11.65 -0.33
C ILE A 28 -11.90 13.15 -0.62
N ASP A 29 -12.66 13.93 0.13
CA ASP A 29 -12.73 15.38 -0.04
C ASP A 29 -11.39 16.04 0.30
N ARG A 30 -10.75 15.60 1.38
CA ARG A 30 -9.40 16.08 1.76
C ARG A 30 -8.35 15.79 0.69
N ILE A 31 -8.42 14.65 0.02
CA ILE A 31 -7.49 14.31 -1.08
C ILE A 31 -7.76 15.21 -2.29
N ILE A 32 -9.02 15.47 -2.63
CA ILE A 32 -9.40 16.34 -3.75
C ILE A 32 -8.90 17.77 -3.51
N GLU A 33 -9.14 18.32 -2.32
CA GLU A 33 -8.66 19.64 -1.92
C GLU A 33 -7.12 19.73 -1.94
N ALA A 34 -6.44 18.71 -1.45
CA ALA A 34 -4.97 18.64 -1.48
C ALA A 34 -4.42 18.56 -2.91
N ASP A 35 -5.07 17.83 -3.81
CA ASP A 35 -4.66 17.78 -5.22
C ASP A 35 -4.91 19.11 -5.94
N GLU A 36 -5.99 19.82 -5.63
CA GLU A 36 -6.25 21.16 -6.15
C GLU A 36 -5.19 22.14 -5.67
N SER A 37 -4.89 22.14 -4.37
CA SER A 37 -3.83 22.95 -3.79
C SER A 37 -2.48 22.66 -4.44
N ARG A 38 -2.10 21.39 -4.57
CA ARG A 38 -0.86 20.98 -5.24
C ARG A 38 -0.77 21.52 -6.68
N ARG A 39 -1.85 21.41 -7.45
CA ARG A 39 -1.90 21.89 -8.85
C ARG A 39 -1.74 23.41 -8.91
N SER A 40 -2.44 24.15 -8.03
CA SER A 40 -2.32 25.61 -7.95
C SER A 40 -0.90 26.04 -7.59
N ARG A 41 -0.29 25.43 -6.55
CA ARG A 41 1.07 25.79 -6.11
C ARG A 41 2.12 25.43 -7.16
N LEU A 42 1.93 24.33 -7.88
CA LEU A 42 2.82 23.97 -8.98
C LEU A 42 2.74 24.98 -10.14
N GLN A 43 1.54 25.43 -10.49
CA GLN A 43 1.32 26.45 -11.52
C GLN A 43 1.98 27.79 -11.14
N ASP A 44 1.84 28.23 -9.88
CA ASP A 44 2.48 29.43 -9.36
C ASP A 44 4.02 29.34 -9.49
N PHE A 45 4.58 28.20 -9.07
CA PHE A 45 6.02 27.94 -9.19
C PHE A 45 6.50 27.97 -10.65
N GLU A 46 5.80 27.28 -11.55
CA GLU A 46 6.15 27.24 -12.97
C GLU A 46 6.08 28.64 -13.61
N SER A 47 5.07 29.43 -13.26
CA SER A 47 4.91 30.81 -13.73
C SER A 47 6.07 31.71 -13.27
N LEU A 48 6.38 31.69 -11.98
CA LEU A 48 7.50 32.46 -11.42
C LEU A 48 8.86 32.04 -11.99
N ARG A 49 9.05 30.75 -12.22
CA ARG A 49 10.25 30.19 -12.85
C ARG A 49 10.39 30.64 -14.30
N ALA A 50 9.30 30.71 -15.06
CA ALA A 50 9.29 31.21 -16.43
C ALA A 50 9.62 32.72 -16.48
N GLU A 51 9.05 33.52 -15.54
CA GLU A 51 9.38 34.94 -15.39
C GLU A 51 10.86 35.12 -15.03
N GLN A 52 11.37 34.38 -14.07
CA GLN A 52 12.79 34.41 -13.68
C GLN A 52 13.71 34.12 -14.85
N LYS A 53 13.38 33.11 -15.67
CA LYS A 53 14.16 32.77 -16.85
C LYS A 53 14.20 33.93 -17.85
N THR A 54 13.07 34.61 -18.06
CA THR A 54 12.94 35.75 -18.97
C THR A 54 13.74 36.95 -18.46
N VAL A 55 13.61 37.30 -17.17
CA VAL A 55 14.34 38.41 -16.54
C VAL A 55 15.84 38.12 -16.54
N SER A 56 16.24 36.90 -16.20
CA SER A 56 17.66 36.51 -16.21
C SER A 56 18.30 36.63 -17.61
N ALA A 57 17.56 36.25 -18.66
CA ALA A 57 18.03 36.44 -20.02
C ALA A 57 18.15 37.91 -20.45
N SER A 58 17.35 38.81 -19.86
CA SER A 58 17.40 40.24 -20.14
C SER A 58 18.60 40.97 -19.49
N VAL A 59 19.17 40.41 -18.40
CA VAL A 59 20.33 41.00 -17.69
C VAL A 59 21.52 41.20 -18.63
N GLY A 60 21.78 40.23 -19.54
CA GLY A 60 22.87 40.30 -20.50
C GLY A 60 22.66 41.35 -21.61
N ARG A 61 21.41 41.78 -21.84
CA ARG A 61 21.01 42.74 -22.88
C ARG A 61 20.68 44.11 -22.33
N ALA A 62 20.65 44.27 -21.00
CA ALA A 62 20.32 45.53 -20.34
C ALA A 62 21.41 46.59 -20.56
N SER A 63 20.98 47.84 -20.75
CA SER A 63 21.89 48.99 -20.76
C SER A 63 22.63 49.14 -19.41
N GLN A 64 23.76 49.87 -19.39
CA GLN A 64 24.50 50.10 -18.15
C GLN A 64 23.63 50.81 -17.11
N GLN A 65 22.66 51.59 -17.52
CA GLN A 65 21.76 52.37 -16.68
C GLN A 65 20.62 51.47 -16.10
N ASP A 66 20.11 50.51 -16.86
CA ASP A 66 18.98 49.64 -16.46
C ASP A 66 19.43 48.37 -15.71
N ARG A 67 20.70 47.99 -15.90
CA ARG A 67 21.26 46.76 -15.34
C ARG A 67 21.08 46.59 -13.83
N PRO A 68 21.24 47.61 -12.98
CA PRO A 68 21.00 47.49 -11.54
C PRO A 68 19.54 47.12 -11.22
N THR A 69 18.59 47.71 -11.91
CA THR A 69 17.15 47.49 -11.73
C THR A 69 16.77 46.04 -12.13
N VAL A 70 17.29 45.60 -13.28
CA VAL A 70 17.03 44.22 -13.76
C VAL A 70 17.67 43.19 -12.83
N LEU A 71 18.87 43.46 -12.30
CA LEU A 71 19.52 42.61 -11.30
C LEU A 71 18.74 42.56 -9.97
N ALA A 72 18.20 43.69 -9.53
CA ALA A 72 17.35 43.74 -8.33
C ALA A 72 16.09 42.86 -8.52
N ARG A 73 15.41 42.98 -9.67
CA ARG A 73 14.26 42.17 -10.00
C ARG A 73 14.59 40.66 -10.13
N ALA A 74 15.74 40.32 -10.72
CA ALA A 74 16.19 38.94 -10.80
C ALA A 74 16.46 38.34 -9.41
N ARG A 75 17.00 39.10 -8.47
CA ARG A 75 17.20 38.66 -7.08
C ARG A 75 15.89 38.45 -6.32
N GLU A 76 14.96 39.40 -6.46
CA GLU A 76 13.61 39.28 -5.88
C GLU A 76 12.89 38.03 -6.39
N LEU A 77 12.88 37.82 -7.72
CA LEU A 77 12.30 36.64 -8.32
C LEU A 77 12.96 35.33 -7.88
N ALA A 78 14.27 35.34 -7.62
CA ALA A 78 14.96 34.17 -7.11
C ALA A 78 14.46 33.74 -5.72
N VAL A 79 14.12 34.74 -4.87
CA VAL A 79 13.52 34.48 -3.55
C VAL A 79 12.10 33.90 -3.73
N HIS A 80 11.26 34.54 -4.54
CA HIS A 80 9.89 34.10 -4.76
C HIS A 80 9.82 32.71 -5.40
N VAL A 81 10.70 32.39 -6.35
CA VAL A 81 10.79 31.05 -6.96
C VAL A 81 11.13 30.01 -5.90
N LYS A 82 12.08 30.29 -5.01
CA LYS A 82 12.45 29.37 -3.92
C LYS A 82 11.30 29.14 -2.94
N GLU A 83 10.57 30.21 -2.59
CA GLU A 83 9.39 30.12 -1.71
C GLU A 83 8.26 29.31 -2.37
N ALA A 84 7.98 29.57 -3.66
CA ALA A 84 6.97 28.86 -4.41
C ALA A 84 7.34 27.37 -4.61
N GLU A 85 8.62 27.04 -4.84
CA GLU A 85 9.12 25.67 -4.90
C GLU A 85 8.89 24.92 -3.59
N ALA A 86 9.22 25.56 -2.47
CA ALA A 86 8.97 24.99 -1.14
C ALA A 86 7.49 24.77 -0.88
N ALA A 87 6.62 25.73 -1.27
CA ALA A 87 5.17 25.60 -1.13
C ALA A 87 4.60 24.47 -2.02
N ALA A 88 5.07 24.32 -3.25
CA ALA A 88 4.67 23.25 -4.16
C ALA A 88 5.11 21.88 -3.63
N SER A 89 6.34 21.78 -3.10
CA SER A 89 6.85 20.55 -2.49
C SER A 89 6.06 20.16 -1.23
N ALA A 90 5.73 21.13 -0.37
CA ALA A 90 4.91 20.87 0.82
C ALA A 90 3.50 20.39 0.45
N ALA A 91 2.87 21.02 -0.54
CA ALA A 91 1.55 20.59 -1.01
C ALA A 91 1.57 19.19 -1.64
N ALA A 92 2.65 18.84 -2.35
CA ALA A 92 2.83 17.49 -2.88
C ALA A 92 2.98 16.44 -1.78
N SER A 93 3.73 16.74 -0.71
CA SER A 93 3.88 15.85 0.45
C SER A 93 2.56 15.63 1.18
N ILE A 94 1.77 16.67 1.39
CA ILE A 94 0.44 16.56 2.03
C ILE A 94 -0.48 15.64 1.22
N LEU A 95 -0.52 15.81 -0.11
CA LEU A 95 -1.31 14.95 -0.98
C LEU A 95 -0.85 13.50 -0.92
N ASP A 96 0.46 13.26 -0.93
CA ASP A 96 1.03 11.91 -0.86
C ASP A 96 0.66 11.22 0.46
N ASP A 97 0.78 11.92 1.59
CA ASP A 97 0.40 11.43 2.91
C ASP A 97 -1.09 11.07 3.02
N LEU A 98 -1.97 11.87 2.42
CA LEU A 98 -3.40 11.61 2.38
C LEU A 98 -3.73 10.44 1.44
N ALA A 99 -3.11 10.38 0.27
CA ALA A 99 -3.33 9.31 -0.70
C ALA A 99 -2.89 7.94 -0.16
N HIS A 100 -1.83 7.88 0.66
CA HIS A 100 -1.37 6.65 1.30
C HIS A 100 -2.34 6.12 2.40
N GLN A 101 -3.24 6.97 2.91
CA GLN A 101 -4.28 6.55 3.85
C GLN A 101 -5.47 5.91 3.15
N LEU A 102 -5.65 6.17 1.85
CA LEU A 102 -6.76 5.64 1.09
C LEU A 102 -6.54 4.17 0.73
N ALA A 103 -7.44 3.32 1.19
CA ALA A 103 -7.42 1.90 0.84
C ALA A 103 -7.77 1.68 -0.64
N ASN A 104 -7.31 0.56 -1.20
CA ASN A 104 -7.65 0.19 -2.58
C ASN A 104 -9.17 0.11 -2.78
N LEU A 105 -9.60 0.53 -3.98
CA LEU A 105 -10.99 0.50 -4.36
C LEU A 105 -11.57 -0.91 -4.30
N ILE A 106 -12.76 -1.04 -3.74
CA ILE A 106 -13.59 -2.25 -3.79
C ILE A 106 -14.95 -1.91 -4.37
N GLU A 107 -15.51 -2.83 -5.12
CA GLU A 107 -16.83 -2.70 -5.74
C GLU A 107 -17.68 -3.92 -5.40
N GLY A 108 -18.99 -3.69 -5.23
CA GLY A 108 -19.95 -4.76 -5.01
C GLY A 108 -19.82 -5.51 -3.67
N ALA A 109 -18.96 -5.03 -2.76
CA ALA A 109 -18.86 -5.61 -1.43
C ALA A 109 -19.98 -5.07 -0.52
N PRO A 110 -20.65 -5.90 0.26
CA PRO A 110 -21.58 -5.43 1.28
C PRO A 110 -20.81 -4.67 2.37
N PRO A 111 -21.42 -3.64 2.99
CA PRO A 111 -20.82 -3.02 4.16
C PRO A 111 -20.78 -4.02 5.31
N GLY A 112 -19.64 -4.09 6.00
CA GLY A 112 -19.47 -4.99 7.14
C GLY A 112 -18.01 -5.25 7.51
N GLY A 113 -17.80 -6.08 8.54
CA GLY A 113 -16.50 -6.52 9.02
C GLY A 113 -15.94 -7.73 8.24
N GLU A 114 -14.82 -8.24 8.68
CA GLU A 114 -14.16 -9.42 8.06
C GLU A 114 -15.02 -10.68 8.12
N GLU A 115 -15.95 -10.75 9.05
CA GLU A 115 -16.85 -11.90 9.24
C GLU A 115 -18.21 -11.74 8.52
N ASP A 116 -18.50 -10.54 7.98
CA ASP A 116 -19.74 -10.25 7.24
C ASP A 116 -19.56 -10.59 5.76
N TYR A 117 -19.26 -11.85 5.47
CA TYR A 117 -19.13 -12.30 4.09
C TYR A 117 -20.43 -12.89 3.55
N VAL A 118 -20.61 -12.81 2.24
CA VAL A 118 -21.69 -13.47 1.52
C VAL A 118 -21.12 -14.66 0.77
N VAL A 119 -21.67 -15.86 1.03
CA VAL A 119 -21.30 -17.06 0.27
C VAL A 119 -21.82 -16.90 -1.15
N VAL A 120 -20.94 -16.81 -2.12
CA VAL A 120 -21.29 -16.63 -3.53
C VAL A 120 -21.78 -17.95 -4.13
N ARG A 121 -21.08 -19.06 -3.83
CA ARG A 121 -21.45 -20.41 -4.29
C ARG A 121 -20.68 -21.47 -3.51
N HIS A 122 -21.20 -22.67 -3.53
CA HIS A 122 -20.51 -23.87 -3.09
C HIS A 122 -20.00 -24.63 -4.32
N GLU A 123 -18.78 -25.13 -4.25
CA GLU A 123 -18.14 -25.92 -5.31
C GLU A 123 -17.61 -27.23 -4.74
N GLY A 124 -17.74 -28.31 -5.52
CA GLY A 124 -17.28 -29.63 -5.13
C GLY A 124 -18.39 -30.49 -4.52
N PRO A 125 -18.05 -31.68 -4.02
CA PRO A 125 -19.00 -32.57 -3.36
C PRO A 125 -19.42 -31.98 -2.00
N GLU A 126 -20.58 -32.40 -1.52
CA GLU A 126 -21.03 -32.08 -0.17
C GLU A 126 -19.97 -32.44 0.87
N PRO A 127 -19.74 -31.63 1.91
CA PRO A 127 -18.84 -31.96 3.01
C PRO A 127 -19.25 -33.29 3.66
N ARG A 128 -18.26 -34.10 4.04
CA ARG A 128 -18.50 -35.31 4.78
C ARG A 128 -19.13 -35.02 6.13
N ASP A 129 -20.16 -35.78 6.49
CA ASP A 129 -20.74 -35.74 7.83
C ASP A 129 -20.09 -36.83 8.70
N PHE A 130 -19.04 -36.47 9.41
CA PHE A 130 -18.29 -37.37 10.29
C PHE A 130 -19.12 -37.88 11.46
N ALA A 131 -20.11 -37.12 11.92
CA ALA A 131 -20.99 -37.55 12.99
C ALA A 131 -21.91 -38.71 12.50
N ALA A 132 -22.43 -38.60 11.28
CA ALA A 132 -23.18 -39.68 10.63
C ALA A 132 -22.32 -40.92 10.32
N GLU A 133 -21.02 -40.72 10.09
CA GLU A 133 -20.04 -41.81 9.90
C GLU A 133 -19.56 -42.42 11.24
N GLY A 134 -19.94 -41.87 12.36
CA GLY A 134 -19.69 -42.42 13.71
C GLY A 134 -18.27 -42.24 14.24
N PHE A 135 -17.52 -41.24 13.76
CA PHE A 135 -16.23 -40.90 14.33
C PHE A 135 -16.01 -39.39 14.43
N GLU A 136 -15.17 -38.96 15.39
CA GLU A 136 -14.75 -37.58 15.57
C GLU A 136 -13.45 -37.36 14.78
N PRO A 137 -13.42 -36.42 13.82
CA PRO A 137 -12.21 -36.13 13.04
C PRO A 137 -11.16 -35.42 13.91
N ALA A 138 -9.92 -35.86 13.84
CA ALA A 138 -8.80 -35.14 14.41
C ALA A 138 -8.49 -33.88 13.57
N ASP A 139 -8.16 -32.78 14.21
CA ASP A 139 -7.70 -31.58 13.53
C ASP A 139 -6.27 -31.74 12.94
N HIS A 140 -5.85 -30.77 12.16
CA HIS A 140 -4.54 -30.79 11.51
C HIS A 140 -3.36 -30.83 12.49
N LEU A 141 -3.51 -30.25 13.69
CA LEU A 141 -2.48 -30.26 14.72
C LEU A 141 -2.36 -31.64 15.35
N ALA A 142 -3.48 -32.22 15.79
CA ALA A 142 -3.51 -33.56 16.35
C ALA A 142 -2.99 -34.61 15.35
N LEU A 143 -3.37 -34.51 14.07
CA LEU A 143 -2.84 -35.36 13.01
C LEU A 143 -1.33 -35.17 12.82
N GLY A 144 -0.88 -33.88 12.78
CA GLY A 144 0.53 -33.55 12.58
C GLY A 144 1.42 -34.02 13.72
N GLU A 145 0.95 -33.94 14.95
CA GLU A 145 1.65 -34.46 16.13
C GLU A 145 1.64 -35.99 16.17
N ALA A 146 0.52 -36.64 15.90
CA ALA A 146 0.44 -38.10 15.86
C ALA A 146 1.33 -38.72 14.78
N LEU A 147 1.47 -38.06 13.64
CA LEU A 147 2.36 -38.48 12.54
C LEU A 147 3.82 -38.02 12.72
N ASP A 148 4.12 -37.28 13.79
CA ASP A 148 5.42 -36.68 14.08
C ASP A 148 5.96 -35.78 12.94
N ILE A 149 5.06 -35.06 12.25
CA ILE A 149 5.41 -34.17 11.13
C ILE A 149 5.33 -32.69 11.50
N ILE A 150 4.68 -32.34 12.63
CA ILE A 150 4.59 -30.98 13.19
C ILE A 150 5.11 -30.99 14.61
N ASP A 151 5.93 -29.98 14.99
CA ASP A 151 6.45 -29.78 16.33
C ASP A 151 6.18 -28.35 16.78
N THR A 152 5.03 -28.15 17.39
CA THR A 152 4.63 -26.86 17.98
C THR A 152 5.35 -26.55 19.26
N ARG A 153 5.68 -27.56 20.06
CA ARG A 153 6.34 -27.38 21.37
C ARG A 153 7.72 -26.75 21.23
N ARG A 154 8.55 -27.26 20.30
CA ARG A 154 9.87 -26.68 20.04
C ARG A 154 9.76 -25.36 19.28
N GLY A 155 8.80 -25.23 18.37
CA GLY A 155 8.53 -23.97 17.66
C GLY A 155 8.21 -22.84 18.64
N ALA A 156 7.28 -23.08 19.55
CA ALA A 156 6.91 -22.11 20.58
C ALA A 156 8.09 -21.74 21.51
N LYS A 157 8.95 -22.70 21.86
CA LYS A 157 10.15 -22.44 22.68
C LYS A 157 11.16 -21.51 21.99
N VAL A 158 11.29 -21.61 20.66
CA VAL A 158 12.29 -20.83 19.89
C VAL A 158 11.75 -19.46 19.50
N SER A 159 10.49 -19.38 19.08
CA SER A 159 9.96 -18.17 18.42
C SER A 159 8.67 -17.62 19.05
N GLY A 160 8.14 -18.27 20.09
CA GLY A 160 6.89 -17.87 20.74
C GLY A 160 5.67 -18.67 20.26
N SER A 161 4.48 -18.28 20.73
CA SER A 161 3.23 -18.95 20.38
C SER A 161 2.97 -18.96 18.88
N ARG A 162 2.28 -20.00 18.39
CA ARG A 162 1.92 -20.21 16.97
C ARG A 162 3.08 -20.49 16.01
N PHE A 163 4.31 -20.60 16.50
CA PHE A 163 5.42 -21.10 15.68
C PHE A 163 5.53 -22.62 15.81
N TYR A 164 5.98 -23.25 14.72
CA TYR A 164 6.13 -24.70 14.62
C TYR A 164 7.34 -25.06 13.76
N PHE A 165 7.80 -26.30 13.90
CA PHE A 165 8.71 -26.92 12.94
C PHE A 165 7.96 -28.00 12.17
N LEU A 166 8.16 -28.03 10.84
CA LEU A 166 7.82 -29.18 10.04
C LEU A 166 8.97 -30.17 10.03
N LYS A 167 8.65 -31.46 10.16
CA LYS A 167 9.63 -32.52 10.22
C LYS A 167 9.35 -33.60 9.17
N GLY A 168 10.38 -34.27 8.72
CA GLY A 168 10.26 -35.46 7.89
C GLY A 168 9.35 -35.28 6.68
N ALA A 169 8.25 -36.02 6.64
CA ALA A 169 7.28 -35.96 5.55
C ALA A 169 6.57 -34.59 5.45
N GLY A 170 6.33 -33.88 6.56
CA GLY A 170 5.72 -32.54 6.56
C GLY A 170 6.56 -31.52 5.82
N MET A 171 7.86 -31.47 6.12
CA MET A 171 8.81 -30.60 5.40
C MET A 171 8.92 -30.94 3.91
N ARG A 172 8.95 -32.25 3.59
CA ARG A 172 9.00 -32.69 2.18
C ARG A 172 7.72 -32.32 1.43
N LEU A 173 6.55 -32.38 2.09
CA LEU A 173 5.27 -31.99 1.50
C LEU A 173 5.23 -30.48 1.21
N GLU A 174 5.72 -29.64 2.12
CA GLU A 174 5.83 -28.21 1.89
C GLU A 174 6.67 -27.89 0.65
N LEU A 175 7.87 -28.49 0.54
CA LEU A 175 8.71 -28.32 -0.64
C LEU A 175 8.05 -28.83 -1.92
N ALA A 176 7.36 -29.96 -1.86
CA ALA A 176 6.67 -30.53 -3.02
C ALA A 176 5.54 -29.59 -3.50
N LEU A 177 4.77 -29.02 -2.58
CA LEU A 177 3.72 -28.04 -2.93
C LEU A 177 4.30 -26.76 -3.53
N MET A 178 5.39 -26.24 -2.98
CA MET A 178 6.05 -25.07 -3.55
C MET A 178 6.62 -25.35 -4.94
N THR A 179 7.22 -26.54 -5.15
CA THR A 179 7.73 -26.96 -6.46
C THR A 179 6.58 -27.11 -7.47
N ALA A 180 5.49 -27.76 -7.09
CA ALA A 180 4.31 -27.92 -7.96
C ALA A 180 3.71 -26.54 -8.35
N ALA A 181 3.62 -25.60 -7.43
CA ALA A 181 3.17 -24.24 -7.73
C ALA A 181 4.12 -23.51 -8.70
N LEU A 182 5.43 -23.68 -8.52
CA LEU A 182 6.44 -23.12 -9.42
C LEU A 182 6.34 -23.74 -10.82
N ASP A 183 6.22 -25.05 -10.93
CA ASP A 183 6.08 -25.75 -12.20
C ASP A 183 4.81 -25.32 -12.94
N LEU A 184 3.70 -25.17 -12.22
CA LEU A 184 2.45 -24.65 -12.78
C LEU A 184 2.62 -23.23 -13.32
N ALA A 185 3.26 -22.33 -12.57
CA ALA A 185 3.54 -20.96 -13.00
C ALA A 185 4.42 -20.94 -14.26
N LEU A 186 5.49 -21.76 -14.30
CA LEU A 186 6.36 -21.91 -15.47
C LEU A 186 5.56 -22.39 -16.70
N ALA A 187 4.68 -23.37 -16.53
CA ALA A 187 3.84 -23.86 -17.62
C ALA A 187 2.89 -22.78 -18.18
N HIS A 188 2.55 -21.77 -17.38
CA HIS A 188 1.75 -20.60 -17.79
C HIS A 188 2.60 -19.41 -18.28
N GLY A 189 3.89 -19.59 -18.51
CA GLY A 189 4.79 -18.59 -19.09
C GLY A 189 5.33 -17.54 -18.10
N PHE A 190 5.19 -17.76 -16.79
CA PHE A 190 5.83 -16.90 -15.77
C PHE A 190 7.32 -17.19 -15.69
N THR A 191 8.11 -16.15 -15.45
CA THR A 191 9.55 -16.29 -15.23
C THR A 191 9.83 -16.33 -13.73
N PRO A 192 10.45 -17.41 -13.21
CA PRO A 192 10.82 -17.49 -11.80
C PRO A 192 11.95 -16.52 -11.49
N MET A 193 11.88 -15.87 -10.32
CA MET A 193 12.97 -15.05 -9.84
C MET A 193 13.12 -15.14 -8.33
N THR A 194 14.34 -15.05 -7.85
CA THR A 194 14.63 -14.85 -6.43
C THR A 194 14.75 -13.36 -6.15
N THR A 195 13.96 -12.88 -5.21
CA THR A 195 13.95 -11.46 -4.83
C THR A 195 14.83 -11.21 -3.60
N PRO A 196 15.36 -9.99 -3.42
CA PRO A 196 15.94 -9.58 -2.15
C PRO A 196 14.93 -9.73 -1.01
N THR A 197 15.41 -10.15 0.16
CA THR A 197 14.58 -10.28 1.37
C THR A 197 14.33 -8.95 2.07
N LEU A 198 15.13 -7.92 1.75
CA LEU A 198 15.02 -6.57 2.30
C LEU A 198 14.69 -5.59 1.20
N VAL A 199 13.78 -4.66 1.49
CA VAL A 199 13.38 -3.57 0.60
C VAL A 199 13.52 -2.23 1.33
N THR A 200 13.71 -1.16 0.57
CA THR A 200 13.74 0.19 1.15
C THR A 200 12.35 0.59 1.64
N PRO A 201 12.25 1.47 2.67
CA PRO A 201 10.95 1.97 3.13
C PRO A 201 10.11 2.60 2.03
N GLN A 202 10.75 3.31 1.08
CA GLN A 202 10.07 3.93 -0.05
C GLN A 202 9.39 2.89 -0.95
N VAL A 203 10.05 1.77 -1.26
CA VAL A 203 9.47 0.68 -2.05
C VAL A 203 8.34 0.02 -1.29
N MET A 204 8.51 -0.24 0.01
CA MET A 204 7.47 -0.80 0.87
C MET A 204 6.25 0.12 0.96
N GLY A 205 6.45 1.45 1.07
CA GLY A 205 5.38 2.44 1.02
C GLY A 205 4.62 2.40 -0.31
N GLY A 206 5.33 2.31 -1.44
CA GLY A 206 4.74 2.21 -2.77
C GLY A 206 3.85 0.98 -2.99
N THR A 207 4.08 -0.11 -2.24
CA THR A 207 3.22 -1.31 -2.25
C THR A 207 2.02 -1.20 -1.29
N GLY A 208 1.89 -0.10 -0.53
CA GLY A 208 0.80 0.13 0.42
C GLY A 208 0.98 -0.52 1.79
N PHE A 209 2.10 -1.23 2.04
CA PHE A 209 2.32 -1.92 3.30
C PHE A 209 2.72 -1.01 4.47
N LEU A 210 3.19 0.22 4.22
CA LEU A 210 3.56 1.19 5.26
C LEU A 210 2.44 2.17 5.63
N GLY A 211 1.26 2.08 5.03
CA GLY A 211 0.10 2.91 5.35
C GLY A 211 -0.72 2.38 6.54
N ALA A 212 -2.03 2.48 6.45
CA ALA A 212 -2.99 2.02 7.47
C ALA A 212 -2.82 0.53 7.87
N GLN A 213 -2.13 -0.26 7.06
CA GLN A 213 -1.87 -1.68 7.31
C GLN A 213 -0.88 -1.92 8.48
N ILE A 214 0.10 -1.02 8.71
CA ILE A 214 1.09 -1.17 9.80
C ILE A 214 0.41 -1.26 11.17
N THR A 215 -0.62 -0.44 11.40
CA THR A 215 -1.33 -0.44 12.68
C THR A 215 -2.13 -1.71 12.92
N LYS A 216 -2.52 -2.42 11.87
CA LYS A 216 -3.21 -3.72 11.96
C LYS A 216 -2.22 -4.86 12.22
N ILE A 217 -1.07 -4.89 11.54
CA ILE A 217 -0.03 -5.91 11.73
C ILE A 217 0.59 -5.84 13.13
N GLY A 218 0.87 -4.65 13.66
CA GLY A 218 1.41 -4.47 15.00
C GLY A 218 0.46 -4.85 16.14
N ARG A 219 -0.85 -4.75 15.93
CA ARG A 219 -1.86 -5.13 16.95
C ARG A 219 -2.01 -6.65 17.12
N ALA A 220 -1.84 -7.43 16.07
CA ALA A 220 -1.88 -8.89 16.17
C ALA A 220 -0.70 -9.44 16.98
N SER A 221 0.50 -8.87 16.83
CA SER A 221 1.69 -9.29 17.55
C SER A 221 1.78 -8.78 19.01
N CYS A 222 1.10 -7.67 19.35
CA CYS A 222 1.14 -7.08 20.70
C CYS A 222 0.06 -7.58 21.66
N ARG A 223 -1.04 -8.18 21.17
CA ARG A 223 -2.10 -8.70 22.04
C ARG A 223 -1.82 -10.06 22.65
N GLU A 224 -0.74 -10.73 22.27
CA GLU A 224 -0.40 -12.08 22.73
C GLU A 224 0.77 -12.13 23.73
N ARG A 225 1.16 -10.98 24.29
CA ARG A 225 2.08 -10.96 25.43
C ARG A 225 1.31 -10.72 26.73
N VAL A 226 0.54 -11.71 27.14
CA VAL A 226 0.15 -11.91 28.54
C VAL A 226 0.26 -13.39 28.84
#